data_2e5bd2a93ccb32176d629323d164a037
#
_entry.id   2e5bd2a93ccb32176d629323d164a037
#
_cell.length_a   1.000
_cell.length_b   1.000
_cell.length_c   1.000
_cell.angle_alpha   90.00
_cell.angle_beta   90.00
_cell.angle_gamma   90.00
#
_symmetry.space_group_name_H-M   'P 1'
#
loop_
_entity.id
_entity.type
_entity.pdbx_description
1 polymer ?
#
loop_
_entity_poly.entity_id
_entity_poly.type
_entity_poly.pdbx_seq_one_letter_code
_entity_poly.pdbx_strand_id
1 'polypeptide(L)'
;MFRRMTVSLMVGMLAASAVWADTPKPFPKFEAKRVKPPKPGSTNRINVFIEPKADDVPEVVATESGAIVPASPGQYDWFWDRVSPAVEKSGPGRLEAAMVTLATASSKIPAPRMQQMQEIAKANGIDILRSTIGTQVSPALVLAVITVESAGRPDAISGAGAQGLMQLMPDTATRFGVTDSMVPMQNIAGGVKYLDWLMGEFDRDPILVLAGYNAGEGSVHKHAGVPPFAETRDYVPKVLAAFQVAKGLCQTPPELISDGCVFAAMN
;
A
#
# COMPACT_ATOMS: atom_id res chain seq x y z
N MET A 1 -66.57 1.34 52.08
CA MET A 1 -66.21 2.45 51.19
C MET A 1 -65.20 1.93 50.15
N PHE A 2 -65.74 1.38 49.08
CA PHE A 2 -64.91 0.74 48.06
C PHE A 2 -64.79 1.64 46.82
N ARG A 3 -63.60 2.08 46.51
CA ARG A 3 -63.26 2.94 45.37
C ARG A 3 -62.87 2.05 44.18
N ARG A 4 -63.74 1.97 43.18
CA ARG A 4 -63.50 1.25 41.93
C ARG A 4 -62.53 2.05 41.06
N MET A 5 -61.38 1.44 40.73
CA MET A 5 -60.39 1.96 39.78
C MET A 5 -60.70 1.35 38.40
N THR A 6 -61.15 2.18 37.46
CA THR A 6 -61.36 1.81 36.07
C THR A 6 -60.00 1.91 35.33
N VAL A 7 -59.55 0.79 34.77
CA VAL A 7 -58.38 0.74 33.90
C VAL A 7 -58.87 0.92 32.46
N SER A 8 -58.47 2.04 31.82
CA SER A 8 -58.70 2.28 30.40
C SER A 8 -57.58 1.62 29.58
N LEU A 9 -57.97 0.66 28.73
CA LEU A 9 -57.13 -0.01 27.79
C LEU A 9 -57.02 0.84 26.52
N MET A 10 -55.86 1.46 26.27
CA MET A 10 -55.55 2.16 25.03
C MET A 10 -54.97 1.14 24.01
N VAL A 11 -55.75 0.80 22.99
CA VAL A 11 -55.32 0.01 21.87
C VAL A 11 -54.60 0.92 20.87
N GLY A 12 -53.28 0.83 20.83
CA GLY A 12 -52.43 1.52 19.84
C GLY A 12 -52.44 0.76 18.49
N MET A 13 -52.97 1.41 17.48
CA MET A 13 -53.02 0.93 16.09
C MET A 13 -51.63 1.15 15.48
N LEU A 14 -50.82 0.08 15.27
CA LEU A 14 -49.57 0.14 14.49
C LEU A 14 -49.94 0.17 13.00
N ALA A 15 -49.71 1.29 12.34
CA ALA A 15 -49.74 1.41 10.90
C ALA A 15 -48.42 0.83 10.34
N ALA A 16 -48.50 -0.33 9.67
CA ALA A 16 -47.40 -0.91 8.91
C ALA A 16 -47.25 -0.16 7.58
N SER A 17 -46.23 0.69 7.45
CA SER A 17 -45.84 1.29 6.18
C SER A 17 -45.14 0.20 5.31
N ALA A 18 -45.78 -0.20 4.23
CA ALA A 18 -45.19 -1.06 3.21
C ALA A 18 -44.13 -0.28 2.45
N VAL A 19 -42.85 -0.66 2.66
CA VAL A 19 -41.72 -0.21 1.83
C VAL A 19 -41.79 -0.95 0.50
N TRP A 20 -42.12 -0.23 -0.55
CA TRP A 20 -42.04 -0.76 -1.92
C TRP A 20 -40.57 -0.85 -2.30
N ALA A 21 -40.04 -2.06 -2.41
CA ALA A 21 -38.73 -2.31 -2.96
C ALA A 21 -38.78 -2.06 -4.47
N ASP A 22 -38.00 -1.11 -4.94
CA ASP A 22 -37.83 -0.83 -6.36
C ASP A 22 -37.22 -2.05 -7.05
N THR A 23 -37.90 -2.57 -8.08
CA THR A 23 -37.38 -3.71 -8.85
C THR A 23 -36.15 -3.28 -9.61
N PRO A 24 -35.04 -4.05 -9.53
CA PRO A 24 -33.81 -3.69 -10.25
C PRO A 24 -34.06 -3.68 -11.76
N LYS A 25 -33.50 -2.64 -12.43
CA LYS A 25 -33.59 -2.50 -13.89
C LYS A 25 -33.01 -3.73 -14.58
N PRO A 26 -33.65 -4.27 -15.62
CA PRO A 26 -33.14 -5.42 -16.36
C PRO A 26 -31.80 -5.07 -17.04
N PHE A 27 -30.88 -6.04 -17.07
CA PHE A 27 -29.59 -5.88 -17.73
C PHE A 27 -29.77 -5.55 -19.22
N PRO A 28 -28.92 -4.66 -19.80
CA PRO A 28 -28.94 -4.39 -21.22
C PRO A 28 -28.68 -5.68 -22.01
N LYS A 29 -29.45 -5.89 -23.08
CA LYS A 29 -29.27 -7.06 -23.96
C LYS A 29 -27.94 -6.90 -24.70
N PHE A 30 -26.97 -7.77 -24.40
CA PHE A 30 -25.73 -7.87 -25.16
C PHE A 30 -25.98 -8.77 -26.40
N GLU A 31 -25.86 -8.20 -27.59
CA GLU A 31 -25.80 -8.98 -28.82
C GLU A 31 -24.35 -9.45 -29.03
N ALA A 32 -24.07 -10.70 -28.70
CA ALA A 32 -22.79 -11.32 -28.98
C ALA A 32 -22.70 -11.66 -30.47
N LYS A 33 -21.96 -10.94 -31.25
CA LYS A 33 -21.65 -11.24 -32.66
C LYS A 33 -20.56 -12.32 -32.70
N ARG A 34 -20.95 -13.60 -33.03
CA ARG A 34 -19.94 -14.66 -33.24
C ARG A 34 -19.16 -14.38 -34.51
N VAL A 35 -17.86 -14.10 -34.34
CA VAL A 35 -16.89 -14.01 -35.45
C VAL A 35 -16.33 -15.41 -35.67
N LYS A 36 -16.41 -15.93 -36.91
CA LYS A 36 -15.81 -17.22 -37.25
C LYS A 36 -14.28 -17.13 -37.17
N PRO A 37 -13.59 -18.18 -36.68
CA PRO A 37 -12.13 -18.19 -36.65
C PRO A 37 -11.57 -18.11 -38.09
N PRO A 38 -10.43 -17.44 -38.30
CA PRO A 38 -9.81 -17.35 -39.62
C PRO A 38 -9.40 -18.73 -40.13
N LYS A 39 -9.53 -18.94 -41.44
CA LYS A 39 -9.16 -20.21 -42.08
C LYS A 39 -7.64 -20.44 -41.97
N PRO A 40 -7.17 -21.71 -41.85
CA PRO A 40 -5.75 -22.02 -41.89
C PRO A 40 -5.12 -21.48 -43.17
N GLY A 41 -4.06 -20.67 -43.07
CA GLY A 41 -3.35 -20.05 -44.21
C GLY A 41 -3.71 -18.58 -44.50
N SER A 42 -4.60 -17.97 -43.73
CA SER A 42 -4.89 -16.53 -43.85
C SER A 42 -3.74 -15.69 -43.25
N THR A 43 -3.14 -14.83 -44.10
CA THR A 43 -2.08 -13.89 -43.72
C THR A 43 -2.62 -12.64 -43.00
N ASN A 44 -3.93 -12.45 -42.91
CA ASN A 44 -4.56 -11.41 -42.13
C ASN A 44 -4.68 -11.83 -40.65
N ARG A 45 -3.56 -11.83 -39.94
CA ARG A 45 -3.56 -11.81 -38.49
C ARG A 45 -3.95 -10.40 -38.04
N ILE A 46 -4.90 -10.29 -37.13
CA ILE A 46 -5.14 -9.02 -36.42
C ILE A 46 -3.91 -8.81 -35.53
N ASN A 47 -2.89 -8.18 -36.11
CA ASN A 47 -1.82 -7.60 -35.32
C ASN A 47 -2.41 -6.32 -34.71
N VAL A 48 -2.93 -6.40 -33.51
CA VAL A 48 -3.08 -5.23 -32.66
C VAL A 48 -1.66 -4.84 -32.27
N PHE A 49 -0.99 -4.06 -33.13
CA PHE A 49 0.13 -3.26 -32.69
C PHE A 49 -0.48 -2.21 -31.74
N ILE A 50 -0.42 -2.47 -30.46
CA ILE A 50 -0.40 -1.39 -29.49
C ILE A 50 0.99 -0.80 -29.68
N GLU A 51 1.11 0.21 -30.54
CA GLU A 51 2.24 1.14 -30.42
C GLU A 51 2.19 1.58 -28.96
N PRO A 52 3.26 1.33 -28.15
CA PRO A 52 3.41 2.08 -26.93
C PRO A 52 3.43 3.52 -27.43
N LYS A 53 2.37 4.30 -27.15
CA LYS A 53 2.47 5.73 -27.18
C LYS A 53 3.71 5.99 -26.35
N ALA A 54 4.76 6.47 -26.99
CA ALA A 54 5.91 7.00 -26.28
C ALA A 54 5.31 8.14 -25.46
N ASP A 55 4.85 7.80 -24.25
CA ASP A 55 4.66 8.78 -23.22
C ASP A 55 6.04 9.38 -23.09
N ASP A 56 6.11 10.65 -23.41
CA ASP A 56 7.28 11.48 -23.31
C ASP A 56 7.99 11.13 -21.99
N VAL A 57 9.00 10.26 -22.09
CA VAL A 57 10.03 10.21 -21.07
C VAL A 57 10.69 11.58 -21.22
N PRO A 58 10.55 12.49 -20.26
CA PRO A 58 11.27 13.74 -20.36
C PRO A 58 12.75 13.36 -20.37
N GLU A 59 13.38 13.54 -21.52
CA GLU A 59 14.82 13.50 -21.65
C GLU A 59 15.37 14.42 -20.56
N VAL A 60 16.07 13.82 -19.60
CA VAL A 60 16.71 14.56 -18.51
C VAL A 60 17.87 15.31 -19.13
N VAL A 61 17.57 16.42 -19.77
CA VAL A 61 18.57 17.44 -20.10
C VAL A 61 18.96 18.06 -18.78
N ALA A 62 20.14 17.72 -18.30
CA ALA A 62 20.79 18.42 -17.19
C ALA A 62 21.02 19.88 -17.60
N THR A 63 20.04 20.73 -17.35
CA THR A 63 20.23 22.17 -17.35
C THR A 63 20.64 22.59 -15.93
N GLU A 64 21.88 23.02 -15.82
CA GLU A 64 22.37 23.83 -14.69
C GLU A 64 21.56 25.14 -14.65
N SER A 65 20.41 25.08 -14.04
CA SER A 65 19.69 26.27 -13.59
C SER A 65 18.65 25.81 -12.58
N GLY A 66 18.69 26.35 -11.36
CA GLY A 66 17.84 26.01 -10.22
C GLY A 66 16.35 26.30 -10.44
N ALA A 67 15.77 25.80 -11.52
CA ALA A 67 14.35 25.80 -11.74
C ALA A 67 13.75 24.60 -10.98
N ILE A 68 12.89 24.91 -10.01
CA ILE A 68 12.01 23.93 -9.35
C ILE A 68 11.17 23.31 -10.46
N VAL A 69 11.51 22.08 -10.87
CA VAL A 69 10.69 21.29 -11.78
C VAL A 69 9.37 21.03 -11.06
N PRO A 70 8.20 21.40 -11.61
CA PRO A 70 6.93 21.07 -10.99
C PRO A 70 6.86 19.56 -10.82
N ALA A 71 6.62 19.12 -9.57
CA ALA A 71 6.40 17.70 -9.30
C ALA A 71 5.25 17.20 -10.17
N SER A 72 5.42 16.05 -10.83
CA SER A 72 4.28 15.36 -11.43
C SER A 72 3.27 15.08 -10.32
N PRO A 73 1.99 15.48 -10.47
CA PRO A 73 1.01 15.28 -9.43
C PRO A 73 0.83 13.78 -9.16
N GLY A 74 1.00 13.37 -7.90
CA GLY A 74 0.65 12.05 -7.43
C GLY A 74 -0.87 11.91 -7.26
N GLN A 75 -1.37 10.68 -7.13
CA GLN A 75 -2.79 10.43 -6.87
C GLN A 75 -3.22 10.90 -5.48
N TYR A 76 -2.27 11.05 -4.56
CA TYR A 76 -2.52 11.34 -3.14
C TYR A 76 -1.88 12.65 -2.68
N ASP A 77 -1.85 13.68 -3.54
CA ASP A 77 -1.28 14.99 -3.23
C ASP A 77 -1.93 15.63 -2.00
N TRP A 78 -3.23 15.40 -1.78
CA TRP A 78 -3.96 15.82 -0.59
C TRP A 78 -3.33 15.34 0.73
N PHE A 79 -2.58 14.22 0.72
CA PHE A 79 -1.84 13.73 1.89
C PHE A 79 -0.71 14.70 2.26
N TRP A 80 -0.02 15.19 1.25
CA TRP A 80 1.14 16.07 1.39
C TRP A 80 0.77 17.52 1.73
N ASP A 81 -0.50 17.91 1.57
CA ASP A 81 -1.02 19.19 2.08
C ASP A 81 -1.02 19.25 3.61
N ARG A 82 -1.06 18.08 4.28
CA ARG A 82 -1.14 17.96 5.74
C ARG A 82 0.11 17.35 6.36
N VAL A 83 0.80 16.48 5.64
CA VAL A 83 2.02 15.80 6.08
C VAL A 83 3.20 16.38 5.31
N SER A 84 4.03 17.17 5.97
CA SER A 84 5.18 17.82 5.32
C SER A 84 6.13 16.77 4.72
N PRO A 85 6.59 16.90 3.48
CA PRO A 85 7.62 16.03 2.91
C PRO A 85 9.04 16.38 3.39
N ALA A 86 9.25 17.53 4.01
CA ALA A 86 10.56 18.09 4.30
C ALA A 86 11.25 17.38 5.48
N VAL A 87 12.59 17.29 5.41
CA VAL A 87 13.42 16.65 6.45
C VAL A 87 13.43 17.46 7.75
N GLU A 88 13.28 18.79 7.70
CA GLU A 88 13.25 19.65 8.91
C GLU A 88 12.06 19.35 9.84
N LYS A 89 11.08 18.61 9.34
CA LYS A 89 9.90 18.15 10.10
C LYS A 89 10.01 16.70 10.50
N SER A 90 11.21 16.08 10.35
CA SER A 90 11.40 14.65 10.63
C SER A 90 11.22 14.32 12.11
N GLY A 91 10.93 13.05 12.34
CA GLY A 91 10.83 12.45 13.66
C GLY A 91 9.76 11.35 13.75
N PRO A 92 9.90 10.40 14.68
CA PRO A 92 8.98 9.27 14.83
C PRO A 92 7.54 9.69 15.12
N GLY A 93 7.31 10.85 15.71
CA GLY A 93 5.99 11.41 16.00
C GLY A 93 5.16 11.75 14.76
N ARG A 94 5.76 11.80 13.56
CA ARG A 94 5.03 12.05 12.31
C ARG A 94 4.09 10.91 11.94
N LEU A 95 4.27 9.71 12.49
CA LEU A 95 3.37 8.59 12.23
C LEU A 95 1.94 8.92 12.65
N GLU A 96 1.74 9.45 13.85
CA GLU A 96 0.41 9.79 14.35
C GLU A 96 -0.29 10.81 13.44
N ALA A 97 0.40 11.90 13.07
CA ALA A 97 -0.15 12.91 12.18
C ALA A 97 -0.53 12.35 10.80
N ALA A 98 0.31 11.46 10.25
CA ALA A 98 0.06 10.77 9.00
C ALA A 98 -1.16 9.84 9.09
N MET A 99 -1.27 9.06 10.18
CA MET A 99 -2.39 8.15 10.40
C MET A 99 -3.72 8.89 10.60
N VAL A 100 -3.72 10.01 11.34
CA VAL A 100 -4.88 10.89 11.48
C VAL A 100 -5.28 11.47 10.12
N THR A 101 -4.32 11.89 9.32
CA THR A 101 -4.57 12.40 7.97
C THR A 101 -5.23 11.35 7.09
N LEU A 102 -4.74 10.11 7.10
CA LEU A 102 -5.35 9.00 6.36
C LEU A 102 -6.76 8.66 6.84
N ALA A 103 -7.00 8.68 8.15
CA ALA A 103 -8.30 8.34 8.74
C ALA A 103 -9.38 9.39 8.47
N THR A 104 -9.00 10.68 8.40
CA THR A 104 -9.93 11.82 8.28
C THR A 104 -10.11 12.31 6.85
N ALA A 105 -9.37 11.80 5.89
CA ALA A 105 -9.47 12.22 4.50
C ALA A 105 -10.83 11.87 3.88
N SER A 106 -11.35 12.78 3.07
CA SER A 106 -12.55 12.55 2.24
C SER A 106 -12.25 11.61 1.07
N SER A 107 -11.04 11.72 0.50
CA SER A 107 -10.52 10.80 -0.51
C SER A 107 -9.71 9.72 0.18
N LYS A 108 -10.09 8.45 -0.02
CA LYS A 108 -9.43 7.33 0.66
C LYS A 108 -8.46 6.63 -0.29
N ILE A 109 -7.34 6.22 0.27
CA ILE A 109 -6.45 5.26 -0.39
C ILE A 109 -7.13 3.88 -0.30
N PRO A 110 -7.21 3.12 -1.40
CA PRO A 110 -7.70 1.75 -1.34
C PRO A 110 -6.85 0.93 -0.37
N ALA A 111 -7.42 0.58 0.78
CA ALA A 111 -6.72 -0.28 1.74
C ALA A 111 -6.64 -1.71 1.18
N PRO A 112 -5.54 -2.42 1.42
CA PRO A 112 -5.44 -3.83 1.06
C PRO A 112 -6.55 -4.65 1.74
N ARG A 113 -6.97 -5.73 1.08
CA ARG A 113 -7.94 -6.65 1.68
C ARG A 113 -7.29 -7.36 2.87
N MET A 114 -7.94 -7.33 4.02
CA MET A 114 -7.46 -7.99 5.24
C MET A 114 -7.18 -9.49 5.00
N GLN A 115 -8.06 -10.20 4.26
CA GLN A 115 -7.86 -11.60 3.93
C GLN A 115 -6.57 -11.84 3.16
N GLN A 116 -6.24 -11.00 2.16
CA GLN A 116 -4.98 -11.10 1.42
C GLN A 116 -3.78 -10.93 2.35
N MET A 117 -3.82 -9.96 3.26
CA MET A 117 -2.75 -9.76 4.23
C MET A 117 -2.62 -10.92 5.22
N GLN A 118 -3.73 -11.55 5.62
CA GLN A 118 -3.72 -12.77 6.43
C GLN A 118 -3.05 -13.93 5.69
N GLU A 119 -3.34 -14.11 4.40
CA GLU A 119 -2.70 -15.13 3.57
C GLU A 119 -1.18 -14.90 3.46
N ILE A 120 -0.76 -13.64 3.25
CA ILE A 120 0.67 -13.28 3.23
C ILE A 120 1.32 -13.55 4.59
N ALA A 121 0.68 -13.15 5.69
CA ALA A 121 1.17 -13.38 7.05
C ALA A 121 1.25 -14.87 7.38
N LYS A 122 0.27 -15.67 6.94
CA LYS A 122 0.28 -17.12 7.12
C LYS A 122 1.42 -17.80 6.35
N ALA A 123 1.70 -17.34 5.12
CA ALA A 123 2.75 -17.91 4.29
C ALA A 123 4.15 -17.50 4.73
N ASN A 124 4.35 -16.26 5.17
CA ASN A 124 5.68 -15.66 5.37
C ASN A 124 5.92 -15.16 6.81
N GLY A 125 4.94 -15.29 7.71
CA GLY A 125 4.99 -14.67 9.03
C GLY A 125 6.16 -15.14 9.90
N ILE A 126 6.58 -16.41 9.79
CA ILE A 126 7.73 -16.94 10.53
C ILE A 126 9.02 -16.26 10.03
N ASP A 127 9.20 -16.11 8.70
CA ASP A 127 10.38 -15.48 8.12
C ASP A 127 10.40 -13.98 8.43
N ILE A 128 9.24 -13.32 8.43
CA ILE A 128 9.10 -11.93 8.87
C ILE A 128 9.53 -11.78 10.34
N LEU A 129 8.98 -12.60 11.24
CA LEU A 129 9.32 -12.54 12.66
C LEU A 129 10.80 -12.80 12.92
N ARG A 130 11.38 -13.83 12.29
CA ARG A 130 12.80 -14.14 12.43
C ARG A 130 13.71 -13.00 11.96
N SER A 131 13.34 -12.39 10.84
CA SER A 131 14.13 -11.31 10.23
C SER A 131 14.07 -10.02 11.03
N THR A 132 13.00 -9.78 11.77
CA THR A 132 12.81 -8.56 12.58
C THR A 132 13.38 -8.65 14.00
N ILE A 133 13.78 -9.83 14.46
CA ILE A 133 14.42 -9.99 15.80
C ILE A 133 15.72 -9.18 15.85
N GLY A 134 15.82 -8.29 16.84
CA GLY A 134 17.01 -7.46 17.08
C GLY A 134 17.11 -6.24 16.15
N THR A 135 16.08 -5.96 15.35
CA THR A 135 15.99 -4.77 14.50
C THR A 135 14.99 -3.75 15.04
N GLN A 136 14.97 -2.55 14.45
CA GLN A 136 13.99 -1.50 14.73
C GLN A 136 12.79 -1.54 13.76
N VAL A 137 12.49 -2.70 13.18
CA VAL A 137 11.45 -2.85 12.15
C VAL A 137 10.30 -3.69 12.70
N SER A 138 9.09 -3.13 12.70
CA SER A 138 7.89 -3.86 13.07
C SER A 138 7.57 -4.96 12.04
N PRO A 139 7.24 -6.19 12.46
CA PRO A 139 6.69 -7.21 11.56
C PRO A 139 5.45 -6.74 10.79
N ALA A 140 4.63 -5.87 11.38
CA ALA A 140 3.48 -5.27 10.70
C ALA A 140 3.90 -4.33 9.56
N LEU A 141 5.01 -3.59 9.72
CA LEU A 141 5.57 -2.77 8.64
C LEU A 141 6.06 -3.63 7.49
N VAL A 142 6.77 -4.72 7.78
CA VAL A 142 7.24 -5.67 6.75
C VAL A 142 6.07 -6.24 5.96
N LEU A 143 5.01 -6.66 6.65
CA LEU A 143 3.79 -7.16 6.00
C LEU A 143 3.14 -6.09 5.11
N ALA A 144 3.11 -4.84 5.56
CA ALA A 144 2.58 -3.72 4.77
C ALA A 144 3.42 -3.47 3.50
N VAL A 145 4.75 -3.47 3.62
CA VAL A 145 5.68 -3.34 2.48
C VAL A 145 5.48 -4.48 1.50
N ILE A 146 5.52 -5.75 1.92
CA ILE A 146 5.28 -6.90 1.04
C ILE A 146 3.95 -6.78 0.30
N THR A 147 2.91 -6.31 0.99
CA THR A 147 1.58 -6.17 0.40
C THR A 147 1.56 -5.14 -0.73
N VAL A 148 2.24 -4.02 -0.54
CA VAL A 148 2.30 -2.94 -1.54
C VAL A 148 3.25 -3.26 -2.68
N GLU A 149 4.40 -3.88 -2.39
CA GLU A 149 5.45 -4.16 -3.36
C GLU A 149 5.08 -5.29 -4.34
N SER A 150 4.61 -6.40 -3.82
CA SER A 150 4.40 -7.60 -4.63
C SER A 150 3.00 -8.19 -4.52
N ALA A 151 2.16 -7.65 -3.64
CA ALA A 151 0.89 -8.30 -3.24
C ALA A 151 1.11 -9.73 -2.71
N GLY A 152 2.28 -10.02 -2.15
CA GLY A 152 2.66 -11.32 -1.61
C GLY A 152 3.18 -12.33 -2.65
N ARG A 153 3.51 -11.90 -3.87
CA ARG A 153 4.05 -12.77 -4.93
C ARG A 153 5.57 -12.90 -4.81
N PRO A 154 6.10 -14.08 -4.52
CA PRO A 154 7.53 -14.28 -4.36
C PRO A 154 8.32 -14.18 -5.66
N ASP A 155 7.67 -14.40 -6.80
CA ASP A 155 8.24 -14.38 -8.16
C ASP A 155 8.01 -13.04 -8.87
N ALA A 156 7.58 -12.00 -8.16
CA ALA A 156 7.33 -10.69 -8.75
C ALA A 156 8.63 -10.05 -9.27
N ILE A 157 8.58 -9.55 -10.51
CA ILE A 157 9.64 -8.74 -11.12
C ILE A 157 8.99 -7.46 -11.66
N SER A 158 9.53 -6.31 -11.28
CA SER A 158 9.07 -5.03 -11.79
C SER A 158 9.69 -4.69 -13.14
N GLY A 159 9.13 -3.72 -13.87
CA GLY A 159 9.71 -3.21 -15.12
C GLY A 159 11.11 -2.61 -14.93
N ALA A 160 11.44 -2.12 -13.73
CA ALA A 160 12.77 -1.60 -13.38
C ALA A 160 13.75 -2.69 -12.90
N GLY A 161 13.30 -3.95 -12.76
CA GLY A 161 14.13 -5.07 -12.34
C GLY A 161 14.16 -5.35 -10.84
N ALA A 162 13.31 -4.71 -10.04
CA ALA A 162 13.13 -5.07 -8.63
C ALA A 162 12.48 -6.46 -8.51
N GLN A 163 12.87 -7.24 -7.49
CA GLN A 163 12.59 -8.67 -7.43
C GLN A 163 12.04 -9.11 -6.07
N GLY A 164 11.14 -10.09 -6.12
CA GLY A 164 10.64 -10.86 -4.99
C GLY A 164 9.62 -10.13 -4.13
N LEU A 165 9.35 -10.67 -2.94
CA LEU A 165 8.29 -10.21 -2.02
C LEU A 165 8.40 -8.73 -1.66
N MET A 166 9.61 -8.25 -1.37
CA MET A 166 9.91 -6.89 -0.94
C MET A 166 10.51 -6.04 -2.06
N GLN A 167 10.48 -6.50 -3.31
CA GLN A 167 10.92 -5.79 -4.52
C GLN A 167 12.31 -5.15 -4.37
N LEU A 168 13.31 -5.96 -4.04
CA LEU A 168 14.67 -5.48 -3.93
C LEU A 168 15.31 -5.29 -5.31
N MET A 169 15.91 -4.13 -5.54
CA MET A 169 16.81 -3.92 -6.67
C MET A 169 18.06 -4.79 -6.51
N PRO A 170 18.65 -5.31 -7.60
CA PRO A 170 19.81 -6.22 -7.53
C PRO A 170 20.97 -5.68 -6.70
N ASP A 171 21.30 -4.40 -6.82
CA ASP A 171 22.37 -3.77 -6.06
C ASP A 171 22.03 -3.69 -4.56
N THR A 172 20.77 -3.37 -4.23
CA THR A 172 20.28 -3.37 -2.85
C THR A 172 20.29 -4.78 -2.27
N ALA A 173 19.84 -5.78 -3.03
CA ALA A 173 19.88 -7.19 -2.64
C ALA A 173 21.31 -7.63 -2.30
N THR A 174 22.27 -7.33 -3.16
CA THR A 174 23.70 -7.62 -2.95
C THR A 174 24.23 -6.91 -1.71
N ARG A 175 23.95 -5.62 -1.53
CA ARG A 175 24.37 -4.81 -0.38
C ARG A 175 23.93 -5.42 0.95
N PHE A 176 22.72 -6.01 1.00
CA PHE A 176 22.16 -6.59 2.22
C PHE A 176 22.28 -8.12 2.30
N GLY A 177 23.12 -8.72 1.43
CA GLY A 177 23.52 -10.12 1.50
C GLY A 177 22.49 -11.11 0.98
N VAL A 178 21.63 -10.68 0.05
CA VAL A 178 20.69 -11.54 -0.68
C VAL A 178 21.40 -12.11 -1.90
N THR A 179 21.45 -13.43 -2.01
CA THR A 179 22.05 -14.13 -3.16
C THR A 179 21.00 -14.55 -4.19
N ASP A 180 19.76 -14.76 -3.75
CA ASP A 180 18.62 -15.06 -4.61
C ASP A 180 17.37 -14.33 -4.08
N SER A 181 16.96 -13.29 -4.79
CA SER A 181 15.79 -12.48 -4.43
C SER A 181 14.46 -13.18 -4.66
N MET A 182 14.43 -14.32 -5.36
CA MET A 182 13.20 -15.12 -5.54
C MET A 182 12.96 -16.09 -4.39
N VAL A 183 13.94 -16.29 -3.50
CA VAL A 183 13.77 -17.07 -2.28
C VAL A 183 13.16 -16.19 -1.20
N PRO A 184 11.89 -16.45 -0.75
CA PRO A 184 11.15 -15.59 0.19
C PRO A 184 11.94 -15.23 1.44
N MET A 185 12.53 -16.19 2.10
CA MET A 185 13.31 -15.99 3.33
C MET A 185 14.49 -15.03 3.11
N GLN A 186 15.23 -15.16 1.99
CA GLN A 186 16.36 -14.27 1.69
C GLN A 186 15.89 -12.85 1.35
N ASN A 187 14.84 -12.76 0.55
CA ASN A 187 14.28 -11.48 0.14
C ASN A 187 13.75 -10.69 1.35
N ILE A 188 12.99 -11.36 2.24
CA ILE A 188 12.49 -10.74 3.48
C ILE A 188 13.66 -10.31 4.37
N ALA A 189 14.66 -11.19 4.58
CA ALA A 189 15.80 -10.86 5.43
C ALA A 189 16.59 -9.65 4.89
N GLY A 190 16.79 -9.57 3.58
CA GLY A 190 17.45 -8.43 2.94
C GLY A 190 16.63 -7.15 3.03
N GLY A 191 15.33 -7.23 2.74
CA GLY A 191 14.41 -6.09 2.83
C GLY A 191 14.29 -5.53 4.26
N VAL A 192 14.24 -6.42 5.27
CA VAL A 192 14.24 -6.00 6.67
C VAL A 192 15.54 -5.32 7.06
N LYS A 193 16.71 -5.85 6.65
CA LYS A 193 18.00 -5.18 6.89
C LYS A 193 18.06 -3.80 6.24
N TYR A 194 17.50 -3.65 5.04
CA TYR A 194 17.44 -2.35 4.38
C TYR A 194 16.51 -1.39 5.12
N LEU A 195 15.33 -1.83 5.55
CA LEU A 195 14.43 -1.02 6.39
C LEU A 195 15.11 -0.61 7.71
N ASP A 196 15.78 -1.55 8.39
CA ASP A 196 16.48 -1.29 9.66
C ASP A 196 17.60 -0.26 9.48
N TRP A 197 18.36 -0.38 8.38
CA TRP A 197 19.37 0.62 8.04
C TRP A 197 18.74 2.00 7.79
N LEU A 198 17.62 2.07 7.08
CA LEU A 198 16.88 3.32 6.84
C LEU A 198 16.28 3.91 8.13
N MET A 199 15.88 3.06 9.10
CA MET A 199 15.46 3.51 10.43
C MET A 199 16.57 4.26 11.14
N GLY A 200 17.82 3.78 11.04
CA GLY A 200 18.99 4.48 11.57
C GLY A 200 19.29 5.77 10.81
N GLU A 201 19.24 5.71 9.47
CA GLU A 201 19.57 6.83 8.58
C GLU A 201 18.63 8.03 8.73
N PHE A 202 17.33 7.77 8.96
CA PHE A 202 16.30 8.80 9.04
C PHE A 202 15.68 8.93 10.43
N ASP A 203 16.42 8.60 11.49
CA ASP A 203 15.98 8.73 12.89
C ASP A 203 14.57 8.19 13.14
N ARG A 204 14.24 7.05 12.54
CA ARG A 204 12.93 6.38 12.63
C ARG A 204 11.75 7.23 12.14
N ASP A 205 12.00 8.24 11.31
CA ASP A 205 10.93 8.98 10.66
C ASP A 205 10.20 8.09 9.66
N PRO A 206 8.90 7.78 9.86
CA PRO A 206 8.18 6.82 9.03
C PRO A 206 8.03 7.29 7.58
N ILE A 207 7.98 8.60 7.36
CA ILE A 207 7.80 9.18 6.04
C ILE A 207 9.10 9.08 5.23
N LEU A 208 10.24 9.44 5.85
CA LEU A 208 11.54 9.41 5.19
C LEU A 208 12.05 7.98 5.01
N VAL A 209 11.81 7.09 5.98
CA VAL A 209 12.14 5.66 5.87
C VAL A 209 11.42 5.04 4.66
N LEU A 210 10.12 5.26 4.51
CA LEU A 210 9.36 4.72 3.38
C LEU A 210 9.74 5.39 2.05
N ALA A 211 10.00 6.69 2.06
CA ALA A 211 10.51 7.39 0.88
C ALA A 211 11.89 6.87 0.45
N GLY A 212 12.79 6.64 1.42
CA GLY A 212 14.11 6.05 1.18
C GLY A 212 14.03 4.62 0.66
N TYR A 213 13.08 3.83 1.15
CA TYR A 213 12.87 2.47 0.66
C TYR A 213 12.49 2.44 -0.82
N ASN A 214 11.59 3.32 -1.25
CA ASN A 214 11.10 3.36 -2.64
C ASN A 214 12.06 4.12 -3.60
N ALA A 215 12.55 5.29 -3.20
CA ALA A 215 13.33 6.17 -4.08
C ALA A 215 14.85 6.08 -3.87
N GLY A 216 15.29 5.32 -2.88
CA GLY A 216 16.68 5.30 -2.40
C GLY A 216 16.99 6.47 -1.47
N GLU A 217 17.83 6.21 -0.48
CA GLU A 217 18.26 7.22 0.51
C GLU A 217 18.93 8.44 -0.13
N GLY A 218 19.71 8.21 -1.19
CA GLY A 218 20.37 9.29 -1.94
C GLY A 218 19.39 10.32 -2.52
N SER A 219 18.21 9.86 -2.98
CA SER A 219 17.16 10.76 -3.47
C SER A 219 16.55 11.58 -2.35
N VAL A 220 16.33 10.98 -1.17
CA VAL A 220 15.81 11.68 0.01
C VAL A 220 16.78 12.77 0.46
N HIS A 221 18.08 12.47 0.53
CA HIS A 221 19.11 13.47 0.85
C HIS A 221 19.18 14.59 -0.18
N LYS A 222 19.20 14.24 -1.46
CA LYS A 222 19.27 15.22 -2.57
C LYS A 222 18.12 16.23 -2.53
N HIS A 223 16.92 15.78 -2.13
CA HIS A 223 15.73 16.62 -2.10
C HIS A 223 15.40 17.17 -0.71
N ALA A 224 16.29 16.98 0.28
CA ALA A 224 16.07 17.37 1.67
C ALA A 224 14.67 16.92 2.18
N GLY A 225 14.30 15.67 1.88
CA GLY A 225 13.00 15.10 2.23
C GLY A 225 12.46 14.15 1.16
N VAL A 226 11.13 13.94 1.15
CA VAL A 226 10.49 13.07 0.17
C VAL A 226 10.63 13.67 -1.23
N PRO A 227 11.28 12.97 -2.18
CA PRO A 227 11.49 13.51 -3.51
C PRO A 227 10.16 13.76 -4.24
N PRO A 228 10.11 14.69 -5.20
CA PRO A 228 8.90 15.05 -5.93
C PRO A 228 8.58 14.04 -7.05
N PHE A 229 8.80 12.75 -6.80
CA PHE A 229 8.44 11.69 -7.73
C PHE A 229 7.02 11.22 -7.42
N ALA A 230 6.14 11.19 -8.44
CA ALA A 230 4.75 10.77 -8.29
C ALA A 230 4.65 9.37 -7.65
N GLU A 231 5.51 8.44 -8.07
CA GLU A 231 5.57 7.08 -7.51
C GLU A 231 5.84 7.10 -6.01
N THR A 232 6.90 7.80 -5.57
CA THR A 232 7.27 7.87 -4.15
C THR A 232 6.24 8.62 -3.32
N ARG A 233 5.65 9.68 -3.89
CA ARG A 233 4.57 10.45 -3.26
C ARG A 233 3.32 9.61 -3.06
N ASP A 234 3.05 8.67 -3.95
CA ASP A 234 1.94 7.72 -3.81
C ASP A 234 2.29 6.52 -2.93
N TYR A 235 3.54 6.07 -2.94
CA TYR A 235 4.01 4.91 -2.20
C TYR A 235 3.87 5.07 -0.69
N VAL A 236 4.39 6.18 -0.15
CA VAL A 236 4.40 6.44 1.29
C VAL A 236 3.00 6.32 1.91
N PRO A 237 1.98 7.05 1.44
CA PRO A 237 0.64 6.93 2.01
C PRO A 237 -0.01 5.55 1.75
N LYS A 238 0.33 4.84 0.65
CA LYS A 238 -0.14 3.46 0.41
C LYS A 238 0.39 2.49 1.45
N VAL A 239 1.71 2.55 1.76
CA VAL A 239 2.30 1.66 2.78
C VAL A 239 1.76 1.98 4.16
N LEU A 240 1.56 3.24 4.50
CA LEU A 240 0.95 3.63 5.78
C LEU A 240 -0.50 3.15 5.90
N ALA A 241 -1.29 3.22 4.83
CA ALA A 241 -2.64 2.66 4.80
C ALA A 241 -2.63 1.13 4.95
N ALA A 242 -1.66 0.44 4.33
CA ALA A 242 -1.46 -1.00 4.50
C ALA A 242 -1.01 -1.34 5.93
N PHE A 243 -0.12 -0.54 6.53
CA PHE A 243 0.32 -0.70 7.91
C PHE A 243 -0.85 -0.60 8.90
N GLN A 244 -1.80 0.31 8.66
CA GLN A 244 -3.01 0.42 9.47
C GLN A 244 -3.83 -0.88 9.47
N VAL A 245 -3.91 -1.59 8.34
CA VAL A 245 -4.58 -2.89 8.26
C VAL A 245 -3.73 -3.98 8.92
N ALA A 246 -2.40 -3.99 8.66
CA ALA A 246 -1.45 -4.96 9.21
C ALA A 246 -1.45 -4.98 10.75
N LYS A 247 -1.53 -3.79 11.38
CA LYS A 247 -1.65 -3.65 12.84
C LYS A 247 -2.78 -4.49 13.43
N GLY A 248 -3.92 -4.56 12.73
CA GLY A 248 -5.08 -5.33 13.17
C GLY A 248 -4.89 -6.85 13.13
N LEU A 249 -3.81 -7.34 12.51
CA LEU A 249 -3.45 -8.75 12.47
C LEU A 249 -2.50 -9.16 13.60
N CYS A 250 -1.99 -8.21 14.37
CA CYS A 250 -1.11 -8.46 15.52
C CYS A 250 -1.94 -8.82 16.77
N GLN A 251 -1.44 -9.71 17.62
CA GLN A 251 -2.02 -9.98 18.93
C GLN A 251 -2.06 -8.72 19.79
N THR A 252 -1.00 -7.93 19.74
CA THR A 252 -0.94 -6.57 20.29
C THR A 252 -0.63 -5.63 19.13
N PRO A 253 -1.56 -4.75 18.75
CA PRO A 253 -1.33 -3.81 17.64
C PRO A 253 -0.17 -2.85 17.97
N PRO A 254 0.83 -2.72 17.09
CA PRO A 254 1.93 -1.78 17.26
C PRO A 254 1.45 -0.32 17.15
N GLU A 255 2.03 0.57 17.92
CA GLU A 255 1.79 2.01 17.80
C GLU A 255 2.77 2.65 16.83
N LEU A 256 4.05 2.25 16.88
CA LEU A 256 5.12 2.73 16.02
C LEU A 256 5.49 1.70 14.95
N ILE A 257 6.14 2.17 13.88
CA ILE A 257 6.68 1.30 12.83
C ILE A 257 7.86 0.44 13.30
N SER A 258 8.32 0.66 14.53
CA SER A 258 9.39 -0.09 15.20
C SER A 258 8.89 -1.06 16.26
N ASP A 259 7.60 -1.05 16.60
CA ASP A 259 7.08 -1.88 17.68
C ASP A 259 6.92 -3.35 17.26
N GLY A 260 7.08 -4.24 18.22
CA GLY A 260 6.88 -5.68 18.00
C GLY A 260 5.45 -6.02 17.57
N CYS A 261 5.33 -7.09 16.80
CA CYS A 261 4.05 -7.65 16.39
C CYS A 261 4.18 -9.17 16.23
N VAL A 262 3.30 -9.92 16.89
CA VAL A 262 3.11 -11.36 16.63
C VAL A 262 1.76 -11.50 15.93
N PHE A 263 1.75 -12.10 14.75
CA PHE A 263 0.51 -12.26 13.99
C PHE A 263 -0.42 -13.28 14.63
N ALA A 264 -1.69 -12.91 14.82
CA ALA A 264 -2.71 -13.77 15.41
C ALA A 264 -3.05 -15.01 14.55
N ALA A 265 -2.90 -14.91 13.23
CA ALA A 265 -3.21 -15.99 12.29
C ALA A 265 -2.16 -17.11 12.23
N MET A 266 -1.12 -17.07 13.05
CA MET A 266 -0.06 -18.09 13.11
C MET A 266 -0.33 -19.21 14.15
N ASN A 267 -1.48 -19.14 14.83
CA ASN A 267 -1.93 -20.14 15.80
C ASN A 267 -2.91 -21.13 15.19
#